data_bcf769a0e1e50b4d2f9164226a512f1d
#
_entry.id   bcf769a0e1e50b4d2f9164226a512f1d
#
_cell.length_a   1.000
_cell.length_b   1.000
_cell.length_c   1.000
_cell.angle_alpha   90.00
_cell.angle_beta   90.00
_cell.angle_gamma   90.00
#
_symmetry.space_group_name_H-M   'P 1'
#
loop_
_entity.id
_entity.type
_entity.pdbx_description
1 polymer ?
#
loop_
_entity_poly.entity_id
_entity_poly.type
_entity_poly.pdbx_seq_one_letter_code
_entity_poly.pdbx_strand_id
1 'polypeptide(L)'
;MTCDAPCRLLDWDSKFFGRRIARANANRLTREGLRHIQGWCEAERIDCLYFLADSADAETVKLAEEANFHLVDVPMTLGGDLAEITPDRGSANVRPFQPADLPGLKEIARVSHRDSRFYYDRNFPRPLCDRLYETWIENSTRGYAQAVLVGEHQARPAGYITCHFAVAGGGQIGLFAVAQGAQGHGIGQQLVLAALGWFKRQRASEVTVVTQGRNVRGQRRYQNCGFSTRSVELWYHYWPGLRASGGA
;
A
#
# COMPACT_ATOMS: atom_id res chain seq x y z
N MET A 1 20.67 -23.87 -16.60
CA MET A 1 19.39 -23.39 -15.99
C MET A 1 19.76 -22.39 -14.93
N THR A 2 19.69 -21.10 -15.22
CA THR A 2 19.82 -20.07 -14.20
C THR A 2 18.59 -20.18 -13.32
N CYS A 3 18.75 -20.77 -12.14
CA CYS A 3 17.69 -20.82 -11.14
C CYS A 3 17.43 -19.35 -10.72
N ASP A 4 16.31 -18.79 -11.14
CA ASP A 4 15.93 -17.44 -10.71
C ASP A 4 15.93 -17.41 -9.17
N ALA A 5 16.55 -16.40 -8.59
CA ALA A 5 16.62 -16.27 -7.13
C ALA A 5 15.19 -16.31 -6.53
N PRO A 6 14.97 -17.05 -5.43
CA PRO A 6 13.63 -17.18 -4.85
C PRO A 6 13.09 -15.87 -4.29
N CYS A 7 13.98 -14.92 -4.04
CA CYS A 7 13.68 -13.61 -3.47
C CYS A 7 14.49 -12.52 -4.18
N ARG A 8 14.08 -11.28 -3.98
CA ARG A 8 14.81 -10.09 -4.44
C ARG A 8 15.04 -9.12 -3.29
N LEU A 9 16.20 -8.48 -3.26
CA LEU A 9 16.49 -7.39 -2.34
C LEU A 9 15.61 -6.17 -2.65
N LEU A 10 15.23 -5.46 -1.61
CA LEU A 10 14.51 -4.20 -1.68
C LEU A 10 15.46 -3.08 -1.22
N ASP A 11 16.27 -2.57 -2.15
CA ASP A 11 17.35 -1.62 -1.84
C ASP A 11 16.84 -0.34 -1.17
N TRP A 12 15.70 0.18 -1.66
CA TRP A 12 15.13 1.38 -1.11
C TRP A 12 14.64 1.16 0.33
N ASP A 13 13.86 0.09 0.58
CA ASP A 13 13.38 -0.29 1.92
C ASP A 13 14.55 -0.55 2.86
N SER A 14 15.57 -1.27 2.36
CA SER A 14 16.77 -1.61 3.13
C SER A 14 17.50 -0.36 3.60
N LYS A 15 17.73 0.59 2.70
CA LYS A 15 18.37 1.87 3.01
C LYS A 15 17.53 2.71 3.96
N PHE A 16 16.20 2.73 3.75
CA PHE A 16 15.29 3.54 4.54
C PHE A 16 15.20 3.07 5.99
N PHE A 17 15.06 1.76 6.21
CA PHE A 17 14.92 1.18 7.55
C PHE A 17 16.25 0.82 8.22
N GLY A 18 17.39 0.92 7.50
CA GLY A 18 18.69 0.48 8.01
C GLY A 18 18.74 -1.01 8.30
N ARG A 19 18.03 -1.81 7.52
CA ARG A 19 17.86 -3.26 7.64
C ARG A 19 17.98 -3.90 6.26
N ARG A 20 18.51 -5.11 6.19
CA ARG A 20 18.58 -5.83 4.91
C ARG A 20 17.22 -6.49 4.64
N ILE A 21 16.44 -5.88 3.75
CA ILE A 21 15.05 -6.25 3.49
C ILE A 21 14.94 -6.87 2.09
N ALA A 22 14.19 -7.98 2.00
CA ALA A 22 13.92 -8.65 0.74
C ALA A 22 12.42 -8.95 0.57
N ARG A 23 12.03 -9.38 -0.61
CA ARG A 23 10.69 -9.86 -0.92
C ARG A 23 10.76 -11.20 -1.65
N ALA A 24 9.95 -12.17 -1.25
CA ALA A 24 9.76 -13.41 -1.98
C ALA A 24 9.13 -13.15 -3.35
N ASN A 25 9.60 -13.84 -4.38
CA ASN A 25 9.09 -13.69 -5.75
C ASN A 25 7.79 -14.48 -5.97
N ALA A 26 7.64 -15.62 -5.28
CA ALA A 26 6.41 -16.44 -5.31
C ALA A 26 5.36 -15.88 -4.33
N ASN A 27 4.08 -16.16 -4.62
CA ASN A 27 2.95 -15.91 -3.73
C ASN A 27 2.36 -17.21 -3.15
N ARG A 28 2.88 -18.38 -3.55
CA ARG A 28 2.55 -19.70 -3.00
C ARG A 28 3.80 -20.40 -2.52
N LEU A 29 3.66 -21.17 -1.45
CA LEU A 29 4.75 -21.95 -0.84
C LEU A 29 4.54 -23.44 -1.10
N THR A 30 5.67 -24.08 -1.36
CA THR A 30 5.83 -25.52 -1.19
C THR A 30 6.90 -25.76 -0.12
N ARG A 31 6.98 -26.96 0.46
CA ARG A 31 8.04 -27.30 1.45
C ARG A 31 9.45 -27.08 0.88
N GLU A 32 9.64 -27.38 -0.38
CA GLU A 32 10.91 -27.15 -1.07
C GLU A 32 11.19 -25.67 -1.29
N GLY A 33 10.21 -24.91 -1.82
CA GLY A 33 10.30 -23.47 -2.02
C GLY A 33 10.57 -22.70 -0.73
N LEU A 34 9.92 -23.10 0.36
CA LEU A 34 10.14 -22.53 1.70
C LEU A 34 11.60 -22.74 2.16
N ARG A 35 12.16 -23.96 2.00
CA ARG A 35 13.57 -24.26 2.34
C ARG A 35 14.54 -23.41 1.49
N HIS A 36 14.25 -23.24 0.20
CA HIS A 36 15.06 -22.39 -0.68
C HIS A 36 15.01 -20.91 -0.26
N ILE A 37 13.83 -20.40 0.10
CA ILE A 37 13.65 -19.04 0.61
C ILE A 37 14.43 -18.84 1.91
N GLN A 38 14.32 -19.75 2.87
CA GLN A 38 15.02 -19.65 4.14
C GLN A 38 16.54 -19.73 3.97
N GLY A 39 17.04 -20.69 3.19
CA GLY A 39 18.48 -20.79 2.88
C GLY A 39 19.03 -19.57 2.15
N TRP A 40 18.25 -18.99 1.24
CA TRP A 40 18.63 -17.75 0.58
C TRP A 40 18.67 -16.57 1.56
N CYS A 41 17.70 -16.47 2.46
CA CYS A 41 17.68 -15.44 3.50
C CYS A 41 18.90 -15.52 4.44
N GLU A 42 19.32 -16.72 4.80
CA GLU A 42 20.53 -16.95 5.61
C GLU A 42 21.79 -16.55 4.84
N ALA A 43 21.96 -17.04 3.61
CA ALA A 43 23.11 -16.73 2.76
C ALA A 43 23.27 -15.23 2.50
N GLU A 44 22.15 -14.54 2.23
CA GLU A 44 22.10 -13.11 1.96
C GLU A 44 22.00 -12.25 3.24
N ARG A 45 21.99 -12.85 4.41
CA ARG A 45 21.88 -12.15 5.71
C ARG A 45 20.69 -11.20 5.76
N ILE A 46 19.51 -11.68 5.36
CA ILE A 46 18.28 -10.90 5.34
C ILE A 46 17.78 -10.70 6.77
N ASP A 47 17.53 -9.45 7.16
CA ASP A 47 16.91 -9.13 8.44
C ASP A 47 15.40 -9.37 8.40
N CYS A 48 14.73 -8.94 7.31
CA CYS A 48 13.28 -9.09 7.14
C CYS A 48 12.94 -9.50 5.71
N LEU A 49 12.16 -10.56 5.56
CA LEU A 49 11.57 -10.95 4.28
C LEU A 49 10.09 -10.59 4.26
N TYR A 50 9.66 -9.88 3.22
CA TYR A 50 8.25 -9.67 2.90
C TYR A 50 7.74 -10.81 2.04
N PHE A 51 6.63 -11.39 2.43
CA PHE A 51 5.95 -12.43 1.66
C PHE A 51 4.47 -12.06 1.49
N LEU A 52 4.02 -11.94 0.24
CA LEU A 52 2.62 -11.70 -0.10
C LEU A 52 2.01 -13.01 -0.55
N ALA A 53 1.25 -13.64 0.34
CA ALA A 53 0.67 -14.95 0.11
C ALA A 53 -0.71 -14.87 -0.56
N ASP A 54 -0.97 -15.83 -1.44
CA ASP A 54 -2.31 -16.11 -1.95
C ASP A 54 -3.20 -16.65 -0.81
N SER A 55 -4.20 -15.89 -0.41
CA SER A 55 -5.13 -16.25 0.68
C SER A 55 -6.01 -17.47 0.36
N ALA A 56 -6.13 -17.85 -0.91
CA ALA A 56 -6.92 -19.01 -1.32
C ALA A 56 -6.14 -20.34 -1.24
N ASP A 57 -4.81 -20.29 -1.05
CA ASP A 57 -3.95 -21.46 -0.94
C ASP A 57 -3.70 -21.83 0.53
N ALA A 58 -4.51 -22.74 1.06
CA ALA A 58 -4.44 -23.16 2.47
C ALA A 58 -3.09 -23.80 2.84
N GLU A 59 -2.41 -24.49 1.92
CA GLU A 59 -1.08 -25.07 2.20
C GLU A 59 -0.03 -23.98 2.33
N THR A 60 -0.10 -22.94 1.52
CA THR A 60 0.77 -21.74 1.64
C THR A 60 0.62 -21.08 3.00
N VAL A 61 -0.63 -20.86 3.44
CA VAL A 61 -0.92 -20.24 4.75
C VAL A 61 -0.33 -21.09 5.86
N LYS A 62 -0.61 -22.41 5.86
CA LYS A 62 -0.10 -23.36 6.85
C LYS A 62 1.43 -23.37 6.90
N LEU A 63 2.10 -23.46 5.74
CA LEU A 63 3.57 -23.47 5.68
C LEU A 63 4.18 -22.16 6.18
N ALA A 64 3.57 -21.01 5.88
CA ALA A 64 4.02 -19.73 6.38
C ALA A 64 3.93 -19.66 7.92
N GLU A 65 2.81 -20.10 8.50
CA GLU A 65 2.60 -20.11 9.95
C GLU A 65 3.53 -21.11 10.66
N GLU A 66 3.69 -22.34 10.13
CA GLU A 66 4.63 -23.34 10.65
C GLU A 66 6.09 -22.83 10.62
N ALA A 67 6.44 -21.99 9.66
CA ALA A 67 7.76 -21.39 9.51
C ALA A 67 7.97 -20.07 10.25
N ASN A 68 7.04 -19.69 11.14
CA ASN A 68 7.09 -18.43 11.91
C ASN A 68 7.08 -17.16 11.05
N PHE A 69 6.37 -17.18 9.94
CA PHE A 69 6.03 -15.95 9.23
C PHE A 69 4.88 -15.27 9.99
N HIS A 70 5.04 -13.99 10.30
CA HIS A 70 4.03 -13.24 11.06
C HIS A 70 3.08 -12.52 10.13
N LEU A 71 1.78 -12.81 10.23
CA LEU A 71 0.74 -12.07 9.52
C LEU A 71 0.68 -10.63 10.04
N VAL A 72 0.94 -9.67 9.16
CA VAL A 72 1.00 -8.24 9.51
C VAL A 72 -0.09 -7.41 8.85
N ASP A 73 -0.63 -7.87 7.72
CA ASP A 73 -1.72 -7.19 7.03
C ASP A 73 -2.52 -8.15 6.14
N VAL A 74 -3.75 -7.76 5.83
CA VAL A 74 -4.64 -8.42 4.87
C VAL A 74 -4.98 -7.39 3.79
N PRO A 75 -4.12 -7.21 2.76
CA PRO A 75 -4.43 -6.28 1.69
C PRO A 75 -5.61 -6.76 0.86
N MET A 76 -6.46 -5.82 0.52
CA MET A 76 -7.59 -6.02 -0.38
C MET A 76 -7.40 -5.13 -1.60
N THR A 77 -7.38 -5.73 -2.77
CA THR A 77 -7.42 -4.99 -4.02
C THR A 77 -8.88 -4.77 -4.41
N LEU A 78 -9.26 -3.51 -4.53
CA LEU A 78 -10.55 -3.12 -5.09
C LEU A 78 -10.34 -2.57 -6.50
N GLY A 79 -11.28 -2.83 -7.40
CA GLY A 79 -11.24 -2.35 -8.78
C GLY A 79 -12.58 -1.77 -9.20
N GLY A 80 -12.52 -0.75 -10.04
CA GLY A 80 -13.68 -0.12 -10.65
C GLY A 80 -13.50 0.03 -12.16
N ASP A 81 -14.55 -0.30 -12.92
CA ASP A 81 -14.62 -0.06 -14.35
C ASP A 81 -15.06 1.38 -14.60
N LEU A 82 -14.24 2.14 -15.33
CA LEU A 82 -14.54 3.54 -15.63
C LEU A 82 -15.67 3.74 -16.66
N ALA A 83 -16.11 2.68 -17.35
CA ALA A 83 -17.31 2.73 -18.19
C ALA A 83 -18.58 2.78 -17.34
N GLU A 84 -18.58 2.07 -16.20
CA GLU A 84 -19.74 1.95 -15.31
C GLU A 84 -19.79 3.06 -14.26
N ILE A 85 -18.62 3.65 -13.92
CA ILE A 85 -18.53 4.71 -12.92
C ILE A 85 -18.80 6.07 -13.58
N THR A 86 -19.75 6.81 -13.03
CA THR A 86 -19.99 8.21 -13.40
C THR A 86 -19.10 9.12 -12.54
N PRO A 87 -17.98 9.65 -13.06
CA PRO A 87 -17.16 10.59 -12.32
C PRO A 87 -17.95 11.88 -12.08
N ASP A 88 -17.74 12.49 -10.94
CA ASP A 88 -18.25 13.83 -10.69
C ASP A 88 -17.67 14.84 -11.70
N ARG A 89 -18.50 15.79 -12.16
CA ARG A 89 -18.12 16.80 -13.16
C ARG A 89 -17.12 17.84 -12.67
N GLY A 90 -16.58 17.66 -11.49
CA GLY A 90 -15.56 18.49 -10.84
C GLY A 90 -16.02 18.92 -9.45
N SER A 91 -15.33 18.44 -8.44
CA SER A 91 -15.50 18.94 -7.09
C SER A 91 -14.81 20.29 -6.99
N ALA A 92 -15.53 21.33 -6.61
CA ALA A 92 -14.99 22.67 -6.40
C ALA A 92 -13.85 22.73 -5.36
N ASN A 93 -13.72 21.68 -4.56
CA ASN A 93 -12.74 21.59 -3.47
C ASN A 93 -11.57 20.63 -3.77
N VAL A 94 -11.41 20.17 -5.01
CA VAL A 94 -10.28 19.31 -5.40
C VAL A 94 -9.54 19.91 -6.59
N ARG A 95 -8.25 20.10 -6.41
CA ARG A 95 -7.35 20.65 -7.44
C ARG A 95 -6.05 19.86 -7.56
N PRO A 96 -5.25 20.07 -8.62
CA PRO A 96 -3.90 19.57 -8.67
C PRO A 96 -3.04 20.11 -7.53
N PHE A 97 -2.06 19.33 -7.14
CA PHE A 97 -1.02 19.69 -6.16
C PHE A 97 -0.27 20.95 -6.58
N GLN A 98 0.06 21.78 -5.60
CA GLN A 98 0.98 22.91 -5.73
C GLN A 98 2.13 22.78 -4.72
N PRO A 99 3.36 23.24 -5.01
CA PRO A 99 4.51 23.07 -4.11
C PRO A 99 4.27 23.59 -2.68
N ALA A 100 3.45 24.61 -2.52
CA ALA A 100 3.07 25.16 -1.21
C ALA A 100 2.25 24.20 -0.35
N ASP A 101 1.63 23.16 -0.95
CA ASP A 101 0.83 22.18 -0.21
C ASP A 101 1.69 21.16 0.55
N LEU A 102 2.93 20.93 0.07
CA LEU A 102 3.76 19.80 0.55
C LEU A 102 3.89 19.72 2.06
N PRO A 103 4.12 20.80 2.83
CA PRO A 103 4.19 20.72 4.29
C PRO A 103 2.91 20.15 4.91
N GLY A 104 1.74 20.64 4.49
CA GLY A 104 0.44 20.16 4.97
C GLY A 104 0.18 18.70 4.58
N LEU A 105 0.55 18.28 3.36
CA LEU A 105 0.40 16.89 2.94
C LEU A 105 1.29 15.94 3.75
N LYS A 106 2.50 16.34 4.10
CA LYS A 106 3.41 15.54 4.96
C LYS A 106 2.84 15.37 6.37
N GLU A 107 2.27 16.42 6.95
CA GLU A 107 1.60 16.32 8.26
C GLU A 107 0.42 15.34 8.22
N ILE A 108 -0.41 15.40 7.17
CA ILE A 108 -1.52 14.47 6.97
C ILE A 108 -0.98 13.04 6.81
N ALA A 109 0.06 12.84 5.98
CA ALA A 109 0.65 11.53 5.71
C ALA A 109 1.19 10.86 6.98
N ARG A 110 1.88 11.60 7.81
CA ARG A 110 2.50 11.14 9.06
C ARG A 110 1.50 10.47 10.02
N VAL A 111 0.24 10.90 10.02
CA VAL A 111 -0.76 10.42 11.00
C VAL A 111 -1.85 9.52 10.42
N SER A 112 -1.96 9.45 9.09
CA SER A 112 -3.13 8.86 8.43
C SER A 112 -3.02 7.38 8.09
N HIS A 113 -1.80 6.83 7.90
CA HIS A 113 -1.60 5.48 7.37
C HIS A 113 -1.30 4.43 8.44
N ARG A 114 -1.88 4.58 9.62
CA ARG A 114 -1.59 3.72 10.79
C ARG A 114 -2.13 2.30 10.68
N ASP A 115 -2.99 2.03 9.72
CA ASP A 115 -3.52 0.68 9.44
C ASP A 115 -2.54 -0.20 8.64
N SER A 116 -1.39 0.31 8.23
CA SER A 116 -0.46 -0.42 7.39
C SER A 116 0.38 -1.44 8.17
N ARG A 117 0.88 -2.45 7.44
CA ARG A 117 1.72 -3.53 7.96
C ARG A 117 2.93 -3.05 8.78
N PHE A 118 3.51 -1.90 8.45
CA PHE A 118 4.65 -1.34 9.16
C PHE A 118 4.33 -0.93 10.59
N TYR A 119 3.09 -0.52 10.87
CA TYR A 119 2.65 -0.20 12.22
C TYR A 119 2.24 -1.43 13.02
N TYR A 120 1.90 -2.54 12.36
CA TYR A 120 1.51 -3.81 12.99
C TYR A 120 2.71 -4.73 13.26
N ASP A 121 3.82 -4.51 12.57
CA ASP A 121 5.08 -5.18 12.89
C ASP A 121 5.91 -4.34 13.85
N ARG A 122 6.04 -4.84 15.08
CA ARG A 122 6.78 -4.15 16.18
C ARG A 122 8.28 -4.03 15.91
N ASN A 123 8.82 -4.76 14.94
CA ASN A 123 10.23 -4.70 14.58
C ASN A 123 10.56 -3.45 13.75
N PHE A 124 9.57 -2.72 13.24
CA PHE A 124 9.76 -1.44 12.59
C PHE A 124 9.59 -0.28 13.59
N PRO A 125 10.62 0.59 13.76
CA PRO A 125 10.55 1.73 14.65
C PRO A 125 9.45 2.72 14.22
N ARG A 126 8.56 3.10 15.14
CA ARG A 126 7.46 4.03 14.88
C ARG A 126 7.88 5.33 14.19
N PRO A 127 8.95 6.01 14.59
CA PRO A 127 9.39 7.23 13.90
C PRO A 127 9.76 6.99 12.43
N LEU A 128 10.27 5.79 12.09
CA LEU A 128 10.53 5.44 10.69
C LEU A 128 9.23 5.16 9.93
N CYS A 129 8.24 4.51 10.56
CA CYS A 129 6.92 4.31 9.94
C CYS A 129 6.24 5.65 9.61
N ASP A 130 6.30 6.64 10.51
CA ASP A 130 5.77 7.98 10.28
C ASP A 130 6.50 8.67 9.11
N ARG A 131 7.84 8.65 9.10
CA ARG A 131 8.66 9.21 8.02
C ARG A 131 8.48 8.52 6.67
N LEU A 132 8.11 7.23 6.66
CA LEU A 132 7.87 6.47 5.44
C LEU A 132 6.80 7.14 4.59
N TYR A 133 5.67 7.46 5.19
CA TYR A 133 4.54 8.07 4.48
C TYR A 133 4.77 9.53 4.11
N GLU A 134 5.52 10.26 4.94
CA GLU A 134 6.00 11.61 4.58
C GLU A 134 6.91 11.56 3.34
N THR A 135 7.81 10.57 3.29
CA THR A 135 8.72 10.36 2.15
C THR A 135 7.95 9.92 0.91
N TRP A 136 6.97 9.05 1.05
CA TRP A 136 6.20 8.56 -0.09
C TRP A 136 5.33 9.64 -0.72
N ILE A 137 4.68 10.49 0.07
CA ILE A 137 3.92 11.61 -0.50
C ILE A 137 4.86 12.64 -1.14
N GLU A 138 5.99 12.94 -0.55
CA GLU A 138 6.99 13.82 -1.15
C GLU A 138 7.52 13.27 -2.48
N ASN A 139 7.88 11.98 -2.55
CA ASN A 139 8.29 11.34 -3.81
C ASN A 139 7.16 11.38 -4.85
N SER A 140 5.92 11.17 -4.43
CA SER A 140 4.76 11.25 -5.33
C SER A 140 4.63 12.64 -5.96
N THR A 141 4.84 13.72 -5.18
CA THR A 141 4.78 15.09 -5.70
C THR A 141 5.97 15.46 -6.59
N ARG A 142 7.07 14.70 -6.50
CA ARG A 142 8.28 14.87 -7.33
C ARG A 142 8.29 14.01 -8.61
N GLY A 143 7.16 13.44 -8.99
CA GLY A 143 7.00 12.71 -10.24
C GLY A 143 6.95 11.19 -10.12
N TYR A 144 6.98 10.62 -8.91
CA TYR A 144 6.70 9.20 -8.74
C TYR A 144 5.23 8.87 -9.05
N ALA A 145 4.29 9.76 -8.74
CA ALA A 145 2.92 9.70 -9.21
C ALA A 145 2.73 10.52 -10.49
N GLN A 146 1.87 10.07 -11.40
CA GLN A 146 1.50 10.81 -12.59
C GLN A 146 0.63 12.02 -12.27
N ALA A 147 -0.12 11.98 -11.18
CA ALA A 147 -0.80 13.14 -10.62
C ALA A 147 -0.97 13.00 -9.11
N VAL A 148 -0.95 14.14 -8.42
CA VAL A 148 -1.37 14.29 -7.03
C VAL A 148 -2.49 15.32 -7.01
N LEU A 149 -3.66 14.91 -6.49
CA LEU A 149 -4.80 15.79 -6.30
C LEU A 149 -4.94 16.12 -4.81
N VAL A 150 -5.25 17.36 -4.52
CA VAL A 150 -5.39 17.91 -3.16
C VAL A 150 -6.83 18.32 -2.94
N GLY A 151 -7.43 17.80 -1.87
CA GLY A 151 -8.72 18.24 -1.38
C GLY A 151 -8.56 19.35 -0.37
N GLU A 152 -9.35 20.41 -0.51
CA GLU A 152 -9.32 21.58 0.37
C GLU A 152 -10.49 21.61 1.33
N HIS A 153 -10.25 22.13 2.51
CA HIS A 153 -11.27 22.49 3.48
C HIS A 153 -10.88 23.81 4.13
N GLN A 154 -11.80 24.80 4.12
CA GLN A 154 -11.53 26.14 4.63
C GLN A 154 -10.25 26.77 4.03
N ALA A 155 -10.09 26.63 2.71
CA ALA A 155 -8.96 27.14 1.94
C ALA A 155 -7.58 26.59 2.37
N ARG A 156 -7.54 25.38 2.96
CA ARG A 156 -6.30 24.70 3.37
C ARG A 156 -6.29 23.27 2.83
N PRO A 157 -5.11 22.71 2.52
CA PRO A 157 -4.97 21.30 2.19
C PRO A 157 -5.53 20.44 3.32
N ALA A 158 -6.51 19.59 3.00
CA ALA A 158 -7.24 18.76 3.95
C ALA A 158 -7.21 17.28 3.59
N GLY A 159 -6.68 16.93 2.44
CA GLY A 159 -6.50 15.56 1.99
C GLY A 159 -5.79 15.49 0.66
N TYR A 160 -5.38 14.30 0.28
CA TYR A 160 -4.72 14.05 -0.99
C TYR A 160 -5.02 12.66 -1.53
N ILE A 161 -4.84 12.49 -2.84
CA ILE A 161 -4.89 11.22 -3.54
C ILE A 161 -3.82 11.22 -4.63
N THR A 162 -3.08 10.12 -4.76
CA THR A 162 -2.05 9.96 -5.80
C THR A 162 -2.54 9.00 -6.87
N CYS A 163 -2.31 9.38 -8.12
CA CYS A 163 -2.73 8.63 -9.31
C CYS A 163 -1.50 8.09 -10.03
N HIS A 164 -1.53 6.80 -10.34
CA HIS A 164 -0.46 6.08 -11.02
C HIS A 164 -1.03 5.27 -12.19
N PHE A 165 -0.18 4.89 -13.15
CA PHE A 165 -0.51 3.83 -14.10
C PHE A 165 0.11 2.52 -13.64
N ALA A 166 -0.69 1.45 -13.64
CA ALA A 166 -0.20 0.11 -13.36
C ALA A 166 0.65 -0.42 -14.53
N VAL A 167 1.64 -1.25 -14.23
CA VAL A 167 2.52 -1.87 -15.24
C VAL A 167 1.70 -2.72 -16.23
N ALA A 168 0.63 -3.36 -15.78
CA ALA A 168 -0.29 -4.15 -16.60
C ALA A 168 -1.31 -3.32 -17.40
N GLY A 169 -1.22 -1.98 -17.33
CA GLY A 169 -2.23 -1.06 -17.84
C GLY A 169 -3.28 -0.70 -16.79
N GLY A 170 -4.13 0.27 -17.13
CA GLY A 170 -5.12 0.80 -16.20
C GLY A 170 -4.58 1.81 -15.19
N GLY A 171 -5.48 2.37 -14.40
CA GLY A 171 -5.15 3.31 -13.34
C GLY A 171 -4.92 2.62 -11.99
N GLN A 172 -4.11 3.23 -11.14
CA GLN A 172 -3.91 2.79 -9.78
C GLN A 172 -3.90 3.98 -8.82
N ILE A 173 -4.76 3.94 -7.81
CA ILE A 173 -4.68 4.86 -6.68
C ILE A 173 -3.60 4.34 -5.73
N GLY A 174 -2.59 5.17 -5.45
CA GLY A 174 -1.50 4.84 -4.53
C GLY A 174 -1.82 5.29 -3.10
N LEU A 175 -1.42 6.51 -2.75
CA LEU A 175 -1.69 7.09 -1.43
C LEU A 175 -3.01 7.86 -1.43
N PHE A 176 -3.77 7.70 -0.36
CA PHE A 176 -4.99 8.46 -0.14
C PHE A 176 -5.17 8.74 1.36
N ALA A 177 -5.34 10.00 1.71
CA ALA A 177 -5.60 10.39 3.09
C ALA A 177 -6.45 11.66 3.17
N VAL A 178 -7.19 11.79 4.28
CA VAL A 178 -7.94 13.00 4.67
C VAL A 178 -7.60 13.33 6.11
N ALA A 179 -7.23 14.57 6.36
CA ALA A 179 -6.92 15.09 7.69
C ALA A 179 -8.07 14.79 8.68
N GLN A 180 -7.73 14.42 9.90
CA GLN A 180 -8.72 14.01 10.90
C GLN A 180 -9.80 15.07 11.12
N GLY A 181 -9.43 16.35 11.25
CA GLY A 181 -10.36 17.46 11.44
C GLY A 181 -11.23 17.80 10.22
N ALA A 182 -10.92 17.24 9.04
CA ALA A 182 -11.67 17.44 7.80
C ALA A 182 -12.48 16.20 7.39
N GLN A 183 -12.50 15.16 8.21
CA GLN A 183 -13.31 13.96 7.98
C GLN A 183 -14.79 14.27 8.24
N GLY A 184 -15.68 13.59 7.49
CA GLY A 184 -17.13 13.83 7.59
C GLY A 184 -17.68 14.90 6.63
N HIS A 185 -16.81 15.72 6.01
CA HIS A 185 -17.20 16.80 5.08
C HIS A 185 -17.20 16.39 3.59
N GLY A 186 -17.23 15.10 3.28
CA GLY A 186 -17.31 14.61 1.89
C GLY A 186 -15.98 14.64 1.10
N ILE A 187 -14.92 15.27 1.62
CA ILE A 187 -13.64 15.49 0.92
C ILE A 187 -13.05 14.19 0.35
N GLY A 188 -13.10 13.12 1.12
CA GLY A 188 -12.54 11.85 0.66
C GLY A 188 -13.30 11.24 -0.53
N GLN A 189 -14.62 11.41 -0.60
CA GLN A 189 -15.40 11.00 -1.76
C GLN A 189 -15.08 11.87 -2.97
N GLN A 190 -15.00 13.17 -2.77
CA GLN A 190 -14.62 14.13 -3.82
C GLN A 190 -13.24 13.83 -4.40
N LEU A 191 -12.24 13.49 -3.55
CA LEU A 191 -10.91 13.09 -4.00
C LEU A 191 -10.94 11.82 -4.87
N VAL A 192 -11.67 10.78 -4.44
CA VAL A 192 -11.80 9.55 -5.23
C VAL A 192 -12.48 9.83 -6.56
N LEU A 193 -13.60 10.54 -6.58
CA LEU A 193 -14.33 10.88 -7.82
C LEU A 193 -13.48 11.75 -8.76
N ALA A 194 -12.72 12.70 -8.22
CA ALA A 194 -11.79 13.54 -8.99
C ALA A 194 -10.66 12.69 -9.62
N ALA A 195 -10.11 11.72 -8.87
CA ALA A 195 -9.11 10.78 -9.39
C ALA A 195 -9.70 9.91 -10.52
N LEU A 196 -10.92 9.37 -10.35
CA LEU A 196 -11.61 8.62 -11.39
C LEU A 196 -11.83 9.47 -12.66
N GLY A 197 -12.23 10.74 -12.49
CA GLY A 197 -12.34 11.70 -13.59
C GLY A 197 -11.00 11.97 -14.27
N TRP A 198 -9.91 12.04 -13.51
CA TRP A 198 -8.57 12.20 -14.04
C TRP A 198 -8.16 10.96 -14.86
N PHE A 199 -8.32 9.74 -14.34
CA PHE A 199 -8.02 8.50 -15.05
C PHE A 199 -8.84 8.35 -16.34
N LYS A 200 -10.12 8.71 -16.31
CA LYS A 200 -10.98 8.70 -17.50
C LYS A 200 -10.47 9.64 -18.60
N ARG A 201 -10.01 10.85 -18.23
CA ARG A 201 -9.37 11.77 -19.19
C ARG A 201 -8.05 11.22 -19.74
N GLN A 202 -7.34 10.40 -18.99
CA GLN A 202 -6.14 9.68 -19.42
C GLN A 202 -6.45 8.39 -20.21
N ARG A 203 -7.72 8.12 -20.50
CA ARG A 203 -8.19 6.94 -21.25
C ARG A 203 -7.92 5.59 -20.56
N ALA A 204 -7.77 5.57 -19.25
CA ALA A 204 -7.79 4.32 -18.52
C ALA A 204 -9.18 3.67 -18.61
N SER A 205 -9.24 2.35 -18.74
CA SER A 205 -10.50 1.59 -18.76
C SER A 205 -10.93 1.20 -17.35
N GLU A 206 -9.97 0.93 -16.48
CA GLU A 206 -10.19 0.52 -15.09
C GLU A 206 -9.27 1.24 -14.13
N VAL A 207 -9.65 1.26 -12.87
CA VAL A 207 -8.82 1.78 -11.77
C VAL A 207 -8.82 0.80 -10.62
N THR A 208 -7.63 0.55 -10.08
CA THR A 208 -7.45 -0.29 -8.89
C THR A 208 -6.96 0.53 -7.70
N VAL A 209 -7.19 0.01 -6.51
CA VAL A 209 -6.62 0.50 -5.26
C VAL A 209 -6.37 -0.67 -4.32
N VAL A 210 -5.24 -0.64 -3.61
CA VAL A 210 -4.97 -1.59 -2.53
C VAL A 210 -5.20 -0.89 -1.19
N THR A 211 -6.03 -1.48 -0.34
CA THR A 211 -6.27 -1.00 1.02
C THR A 211 -6.17 -2.15 2.01
N GLN A 212 -6.02 -1.84 3.29
CA GLN A 212 -5.92 -2.83 4.35
C GLN A 212 -7.28 -3.40 4.73
N GLY A 213 -7.35 -4.70 5.03
CA GLY A 213 -8.57 -5.37 5.48
C GLY A 213 -9.20 -4.71 6.72
N ARG A 214 -8.36 -4.14 7.60
CA ARG A 214 -8.81 -3.41 8.80
C ARG A 214 -9.31 -1.99 8.52
N ASN A 215 -8.99 -1.42 7.36
CA ASN A 215 -9.43 -0.08 6.95
C ASN A 215 -10.86 -0.12 6.37
N VAL A 216 -11.83 -0.55 7.18
CA VAL A 216 -13.24 -0.68 6.79
C VAL A 216 -13.81 0.65 6.25
N ARG A 217 -13.37 1.77 6.81
CA ARG A 217 -13.80 3.10 6.37
C ARG A 217 -13.33 3.43 4.96
N GLY A 218 -12.08 3.11 4.65
CA GLY A 218 -11.53 3.26 3.29
C GLY A 218 -12.24 2.37 2.29
N GLN A 219 -12.45 1.09 2.63
CA GLN A 219 -13.17 0.14 1.78
C GLN A 219 -14.57 0.65 1.43
N ARG A 220 -15.37 1.04 2.43
CA ARG A 220 -16.72 1.60 2.21
C ARG A 220 -16.71 2.81 1.29
N ARG A 221 -15.69 3.67 1.41
CA ARG A 221 -15.56 4.85 0.56
C ARG A 221 -15.34 4.48 -0.90
N TYR A 222 -14.44 3.55 -1.19
CA TYR A 222 -14.22 3.07 -2.54
C TYR A 222 -15.46 2.35 -3.10
N GLN A 223 -16.10 1.49 -2.30
CA GLN A 223 -17.33 0.80 -2.68
C GLN A 223 -18.45 1.79 -3.02
N ASN A 224 -18.62 2.87 -2.24
CA ASN A 224 -19.59 3.93 -2.53
C ASN A 224 -19.24 4.74 -3.81
N CYS A 225 -18.01 4.61 -4.32
CA CYS A 225 -17.58 5.19 -5.60
C CYS A 225 -17.59 4.17 -6.76
N GLY A 226 -18.20 3.00 -6.58
CA GLY A 226 -18.34 1.99 -7.64
C GLY A 226 -17.24 0.95 -7.70
N PHE A 227 -16.33 0.88 -6.71
CA PHE A 227 -15.34 -0.18 -6.64
C PHE A 227 -15.92 -1.46 -6.04
N SER A 228 -15.46 -2.60 -6.53
CA SER A 228 -15.70 -3.92 -5.94
C SER A 228 -14.40 -4.61 -5.58
N THR A 229 -14.44 -5.53 -4.60
CA THR A 229 -13.28 -6.33 -4.23
C THR A 229 -12.89 -7.28 -5.36
N ARG A 230 -11.61 -7.29 -5.74
CA ARG A 230 -11.04 -8.14 -6.79
C ARG A 230 -10.21 -9.29 -6.22
N SER A 231 -9.38 -8.99 -5.20
CA SER A 231 -8.56 -10.01 -4.51
C SER A 231 -8.34 -9.64 -3.06
N VAL A 232 -8.05 -10.66 -2.28
CA VAL A 232 -7.60 -10.58 -0.89
C VAL A 232 -6.32 -11.39 -0.79
N GLU A 233 -5.29 -10.83 -0.19
CA GLU A 233 -4.00 -11.47 -0.03
C GLU A 233 -3.55 -11.33 1.44
N LEU A 234 -2.46 -11.99 1.82
CA LEU A 234 -1.93 -11.97 3.17
C LEU A 234 -0.49 -11.47 3.15
N TRP A 235 -0.21 -10.33 3.80
CA TRP A 235 1.16 -9.90 4.04
C TRP A 235 1.72 -10.58 5.27
N TYR A 236 2.79 -11.35 5.07
CA TYR A 236 3.64 -11.89 6.11
C TYR A 236 4.99 -11.18 6.13
N HIS A 237 5.52 -10.99 7.34
CA HIS A 237 6.92 -10.66 7.54
C HIS A 237 7.62 -11.84 8.22
N TYR A 238 8.77 -12.22 7.70
CA TYR A 238 9.63 -13.23 8.29
C TYR A 238 10.96 -12.60 8.72
N TRP A 239 11.32 -12.83 9.97
CA TRP A 239 12.52 -12.30 10.60
C TRP A 239 13.43 -13.47 10.98
N PRO A 240 14.41 -13.87 10.14
CA PRO A 240 15.23 -15.07 10.35
C PRO A 240 15.95 -15.11 11.70
N GLY A 241 16.37 -13.94 12.23
CA GLY A 241 17.08 -13.83 13.51
C GLY A 241 16.20 -13.81 14.77
N LEU A 242 14.88 -13.68 14.61
CA LEU A 242 13.95 -13.66 15.74
C LEU A 242 13.41 -15.08 15.95
N ARG A 243 13.99 -15.81 16.94
CA ARG A 243 13.33 -17.01 17.43
C ARG A 243 11.97 -16.62 18.00
N ALA A 244 10.93 -17.42 17.72
CA ALA A 244 9.68 -17.30 18.44
C ALA A 244 10.01 -17.28 19.93
N SER A 245 9.73 -16.15 20.60
CA SER A 245 9.77 -16.08 22.05
C SER A 245 8.73 -17.10 22.50
N GLY A 246 9.22 -18.26 22.95
CA GLY A 246 8.37 -19.33 23.46
C GLY A 246 7.47 -18.73 24.52
N GLY A 247 6.17 -18.89 24.34
CA GLY A 247 5.20 -18.61 25.37
C GLY A 247 5.53 -19.47 26.59
N ALA A 248 5.79 -18.81 27.68
CA ALA A 248 5.73 -19.38 29.02
C ALA A 248 4.30 -19.26 29.53
#